data_19ad681f7efb9863adef70d81b0845d3
#
_entry.id   19ad681f7efb9863adef70d81b0845d3
#
_cell.length_a   1.000
_cell.length_b   1.000
_cell.length_c   1.000
_cell.angle_alpha   90.00
_cell.angle_beta   90.00
_cell.angle_gamma   90.00
#
_symmetry.space_group_name_H-M   'P 1'
#
loop_
_entity.id
_entity.type
_entity.pdbx_description
1 polymer ?
#
loop_
_entity_poly.entity_id
_entity_poly.type
_entity_poly.pdbx_seq_one_letter_code
_entity_poly.pdbx_strand_id
1 'polypeptide(L)'
;MDQVLMQDPAALELHDEHARELFAALQAWFADDGIELSLETPQRWLARGELFRDLVSASLDRVSGRDVAAWMPESPQARTLHRLQSEMQMLLYTHPVNDARAAQGLPAVNSFWVSGAGALPPTVPEISAPALDLSLRESALRQDWAAWAQAWQQLDATRGAALLAAQERGEPVRLTLCGERAWQTFESAPRSLLQRVSGFFGTRPASMRLEQL
;
A
#
# COMPACT_ATOMS: atom_id res chain seq x y z
N MET A 1 3.53 13.24 -24.62
CA MET A 1 3.86 11.95 -23.96
C MET A 1 2.57 11.41 -23.42
N ASP A 2 2.22 10.20 -23.78
CA ASP A 2 1.01 9.58 -23.25
C ASP A 2 1.26 9.24 -21.77
N GLN A 3 0.35 9.61 -20.90
CA GLN A 3 0.42 9.29 -19.49
C GLN A 3 0.05 7.82 -19.29
N VAL A 4 0.83 7.10 -18.50
CA VAL A 4 0.56 5.70 -18.12
C VAL A 4 0.02 5.71 -16.70
N LEU A 5 -1.27 5.46 -16.55
CA LEU A 5 -1.94 5.44 -15.26
C LEU A 5 -1.92 4.02 -14.66
N MET A 6 -1.59 3.94 -13.37
CA MET A 6 -1.74 2.70 -12.61
C MET A 6 -3.22 2.44 -12.32
N GLN A 7 -3.71 1.32 -12.84
CA GLN A 7 -5.05 0.86 -12.48
C GLN A 7 -5.01 0.14 -11.13
N ASP A 8 -6.08 0.27 -10.33
CA ASP A 8 -6.22 -0.51 -9.10
C ASP A 8 -6.21 -2.01 -9.45
N PRO A 9 -5.33 -2.83 -8.84
CA PRO A 9 -5.32 -4.27 -9.09
C PRO A 9 -6.66 -4.96 -8.87
N ALA A 10 -7.50 -4.46 -7.98
CA ALA A 10 -8.84 -5.00 -7.77
C ALA A 10 -9.73 -4.84 -9.01
N ALA A 11 -9.54 -3.76 -9.78
CA ALA A 11 -10.30 -3.51 -11.01
C ALA A 11 -9.88 -4.41 -12.19
N LEU A 12 -8.76 -5.14 -12.06
CA LEU A 12 -8.37 -6.14 -13.06
C LEU A 12 -9.29 -7.36 -13.03
N GLU A 13 -9.96 -7.66 -11.92
CA GLU A 13 -10.75 -8.88 -11.77
C GLU A 13 -9.95 -10.12 -12.19
N LEU A 14 -8.70 -10.20 -11.73
CA LEU A 14 -7.80 -11.30 -12.06
C LEU A 14 -8.18 -12.54 -11.21
N HIS A 15 -8.73 -13.55 -11.88
CA HIS A 15 -9.13 -14.81 -11.25
C HIS A 15 -7.96 -15.80 -11.12
N ASP A 16 -8.11 -16.77 -10.24
CA ASP A 16 -7.09 -17.77 -9.91
C ASP A 16 -6.52 -18.49 -11.14
N GLU A 17 -7.37 -18.85 -12.10
CA GLU A 17 -6.97 -19.58 -13.31
C GLU A 17 -5.99 -18.75 -14.14
N HIS A 18 -6.38 -17.54 -14.52
CA HIS A 18 -5.53 -16.62 -15.27
C HIS A 18 -4.25 -16.25 -14.50
N ALA A 19 -4.35 -16.06 -13.17
CA ALA A 19 -3.18 -15.76 -12.35
C ALA A 19 -2.16 -16.89 -12.34
N ARG A 20 -2.60 -18.17 -12.28
CA ARG A 20 -1.71 -19.33 -12.32
C ARG A 20 -1.05 -19.51 -13.68
N GLU A 21 -1.78 -19.27 -14.79
CA GLU A 21 -1.20 -19.33 -16.13
C GLU A 21 -0.12 -18.25 -16.31
N LEU A 22 -0.43 -17.01 -15.92
CA LEU A 22 0.54 -15.93 -15.95
C LEU A 22 1.74 -16.23 -15.05
N PHE A 23 1.51 -16.73 -13.84
CA PHE A 23 2.59 -17.10 -12.92
C PHE A 23 3.51 -18.16 -13.53
N ALA A 24 2.96 -19.21 -14.12
CA ALA A 24 3.76 -20.26 -14.76
C ALA A 24 4.60 -19.73 -15.92
N ALA A 25 4.05 -18.83 -16.73
CA ALA A 25 4.76 -18.20 -17.85
C ALA A 25 5.90 -17.30 -17.39
N LEU A 26 5.71 -16.61 -16.25
CA LEU A 26 6.60 -15.56 -15.79
C LEU A 26 7.68 -16.04 -14.82
N GLN A 27 7.41 -17.10 -14.07
CA GLN A 27 8.31 -17.60 -13.03
C GLN A 27 9.71 -17.90 -13.55
N ALA A 28 9.83 -18.57 -14.70
CA ALA A 28 11.14 -18.89 -15.29
C ALA A 28 11.90 -17.61 -15.70
N TRP A 29 11.19 -16.64 -16.25
CA TRP A 29 11.78 -15.38 -16.69
C TRP A 29 12.38 -14.57 -15.53
N PHE A 30 11.69 -14.50 -14.41
CA PHE A 30 12.22 -13.85 -13.20
C PHE A 30 13.36 -14.64 -12.57
N ALA A 31 13.34 -15.97 -12.66
CA ALA A 31 14.40 -16.82 -12.13
C ALA A 31 15.75 -16.57 -12.80
N ASP A 32 15.79 -16.24 -14.11
CA ASP A 32 17.00 -15.90 -14.85
C ASP A 32 17.70 -14.66 -14.29
N ASP A 33 16.97 -13.76 -13.64
CA ASP A 33 17.48 -12.58 -12.94
C ASP A 33 17.70 -12.83 -11.42
N GLY A 34 17.65 -14.06 -10.97
CA GLY A 34 17.82 -14.41 -9.56
C GLY A 34 16.66 -13.99 -8.68
N ILE A 35 15.46 -13.86 -9.25
CA ILE A 35 14.24 -13.51 -8.54
C ILE A 35 13.34 -14.75 -8.41
N GLU A 36 13.10 -15.14 -7.17
CA GLU A 36 12.14 -16.18 -6.83
C GLU A 36 10.77 -15.58 -6.62
N LEU A 37 9.75 -16.08 -7.33
CA LEU A 37 8.36 -15.66 -7.20
C LEU A 37 7.54 -16.71 -6.45
N SER A 38 6.59 -16.26 -5.64
CA SER A 38 5.54 -17.07 -5.08
C SER A 38 4.17 -16.41 -5.19
N LEU A 39 3.17 -17.18 -5.61
CA LEU A 39 1.80 -16.73 -5.78
C LEU A 39 1.09 -16.73 -4.43
N GLU A 40 0.72 -15.56 -3.91
CA GLU A 40 -0.01 -15.43 -2.65
C GLU A 40 -1.51 -15.27 -2.89
N THR A 41 -1.87 -14.31 -3.75
CA THR A 41 -3.23 -14.12 -4.27
C THR A 41 -3.15 -13.84 -5.76
N PRO A 42 -4.26 -13.91 -6.52
CA PRO A 42 -4.22 -13.57 -7.95
C PRO A 42 -3.56 -12.24 -8.26
N GLN A 43 -3.82 -11.21 -7.46
CA GLN A 43 -3.29 -9.87 -7.65
C GLN A 43 -1.98 -9.59 -6.90
N ARG A 44 -1.57 -10.47 -5.97
CA ARG A 44 -0.38 -10.25 -5.14
C ARG A 44 0.55 -11.44 -5.14
N TRP A 45 1.75 -11.22 -5.66
CA TRP A 45 2.82 -12.19 -5.70
C TRP A 45 3.97 -11.70 -4.82
N LEU A 46 4.62 -12.61 -4.14
CA LEU A 46 5.81 -12.29 -3.37
C LEU A 46 7.04 -12.53 -4.23
N ALA A 47 8.00 -11.63 -4.16
CA ALA A 47 9.25 -11.71 -4.89
C ALA A 47 10.44 -11.66 -3.92
N ARG A 48 11.40 -12.55 -4.09
CA ARG A 48 12.64 -12.62 -3.32
C ARG A 48 13.83 -12.56 -4.25
N GLY A 49 14.79 -11.69 -3.95
CA GLY A 49 16.03 -11.54 -4.70
C GLY A 49 16.84 -10.36 -4.21
N GLU A 50 18.14 -10.34 -4.55
CA GLU A 50 19.06 -9.27 -4.13
C GLU A 50 18.66 -7.90 -4.67
N LEU A 51 17.98 -7.87 -5.82
CA LEU A 51 17.44 -6.65 -6.44
C LEU A 51 16.60 -5.81 -5.46
N PHE A 52 15.88 -6.45 -4.55
CA PHE A 52 14.92 -5.79 -3.67
C PHE A 52 15.52 -5.24 -2.38
N ARG A 53 16.78 -5.56 -2.06
CA ARG A 53 17.43 -5.22 -0.77
C ARG A 53 17.37 -3.72 -0.46
N ASP A 54 17.78 -2.91 -1.43
CA ASP A 54 17.90 -1.46 -1.30
C ASP A 54 16.98 -0.72 -2.27
N LEU A 55 15.99 -1.40 -2.82
CA LEU A 55 15.04 -0.82 -3.77
C LEU A 55 14.02 0.03 -3.03
N VAL A 56 14.03 1.33 -3.29
CA VAL A 56 12.99 2.25 -2.82
C VAL A 56 11.85 2.23 -3.81
N SER A 57 10.67 1.80 -3.37
CA SER A 57 9.48 1.70 -4.20
C SER A 57 8.28 2.36 -3.54
N ALA A 58 7.40 2.94 -4.35
CA ALA A 58 6.16 3.52 -3.85
C ALA A 58 5.10 2.44 -3.58
N SER A 59 4.28 2.64 -2.55
CA SER A 59 3.14 1.77 -2.28
C SER A 59 2.09 1.88 -3.38
N LEU A 60 1.29 0.83 -3.58
CA LEU A 60 0.17 0.84 -4.52
C LEU A 60 -0.80 1.98 -4.26
N ASP A 61 -1.09 2.29 -2.99
CA ASP A 61 -2.00 3.36 -2.60
C ASP A 61 -1.56 4.74 -3.09
N ARG A 62 -0.23 4.94 -3.24
CA ARG A 62 0.31 6.19 -3.77
C ARG A 62 0.24 6.28 -5.29
N VAL A 63 0.28 5.16 -5.98
CA VAL A 63 0.41 5.11 -7.44
C VAL A 63 -0.94 4.87 -8.11
N SER A 64 -1.87 4.21 -7.43
CA SER A 64 -3.20 3.89 -7.95
C SER A 64 -3.92 5.15 -8.45
N GLY A 65 -4.40 5.12 -9.69
CA GLY A 65 -5.06 6.24 -10.35
C GLY A 65 -4.14 7.38 -10.81
N ARG A 66 -2.81 7.23 -10.69
CA ARG A 66 -1.83 8.28 -11.01
C ARG A 66 -0.86 7.83 -12.11
N ASP A 67 -0.18 8.81 -12.71
CA ASP A 67 0.90 8.56 -13.66
C ASP A 67 2.06 7.84 -12.96
N VAL A 68 2.41 6.66 -13.47
CA VAL A 68 3.47 5.82 -12.90
C VAL A 68 4.86 6.45 -13.01
N ALA A 69 5.08 7.32 -13.99
CA ALA A 69 6.40 7.89 -14.27
C ALA A 69 7.00 8.62 -13.07
N ALA A 70 6.17 9.33 -12.30
CA ALA A 70 6.60 10.08 -11.11
C ALA A 70 6.96 9.19 -9.90
N TRP A 71 6.66 7.90 -9.97
CA TRP A 71 6.82 6.95 -8.87
C TRP A 71 7.77 5.80 -9.19
N MET A 72 8.28 5.75 -10.41
CA MET A 72 9.27 4.76 -10.81
C MET A 72 10.57 4.97 -10.04
N PRO A 73 11.18 3.89 -9.50
CA PRO A 73 12.45 4.02 -8.81
C PRO A 73 13.55 4.44 -9.79
N GLU A 74 14.43 5.36 -9.35
CA GLU A 74 15.52 5.90 -10.19
C GLU A 74 16.91 5.36 -9.81
N SER A 75 16.99 4.47 -8.82
CA SER A 75 18.26 3.90 -8.36
C SER A 75 18.94 3.07 -9.46
N PRO A 76 20.25 2.83 -9.37
CA PRO A 76 20.97 1.95 -10.34
C PRO A 76 20.34 0.55 -10.42
N GLN A 77 19.84 0.02 -9.31
CA GLN A 77 19.15 -1.27 -9.22
C GLN A 77 17.83 -1.26 -9.99
N ALA A 78 17.19 -0.11 -10.10
CA ALA A 78 15.93 0.03 -10.82
C ALA A 78 16.03 -0.26 -12.32
N ARG A 79 17.22 -0.21 -12.92
CA ARG A 79 17.41 -0.54 -14.35
C ARG A 79 16.98 -1.97 -14.67
N THR A 80 17.31 -2.93 -13.81
CA THR A 80 16.86 -4.32 -13.96
C THR A 80 15.35 -4.41 -13.87
N LEU A 81 14.75 -3.70 -12.90
CA LEU A 81 13.30 -3.64 -12.76
C LEU A 81 12.62 -3.06 -14.01
N HIS A 82 13.12 -1.94 -14.53
CA HIS A 82 12.57 -1.31 -15.74
C HIS A 82 12.67 -2.22 -16.96
N ARG A 83 13.81 -2.93 -17.11
CA ARG A 83 13.98 -3.93 -18.16
C ARG A 83 12.93 -5.04 -18.02
N LEU A 84 12.81 -5.63 -16.83
CA LEU A 84 11.81 -6.68 -16.55
C LEU A 84 10.38 -6.22 -16.82
N GLN A 85 10.04 -4.98 -16.45
CA GLN A 85 8.72 -4.42 -16.75
C GLN A 85 8.47 -4.29 -18.24
N SER A 86 9.49 -3.85 -19.01
CA SER A 86 9.38 -3.72 -20.46
C SER A 86 9.28 -5.08 -21.17
N GLU A 87 10.09 -6.05 -20.77
CA GLU A 87 10.04 -7.42 -21.27
C GLU A 87 8.72 -8.11 -20.95
N MET A 88 8.24 -7.89 -19.72
CA MET A 88 6.93 -8.37 -19.27
C MET A 88 5.80 -7.80 -20.13
N GLN A 89 5.82 -6.51 -20.38
CA GLN A 89 4.82 -5.85 -21.22
C GLN A 89 4.77 -6.46 -22.63
N MET A 90 5.93 -6.76 -23.20
CA MET A 90 6.03 -7.41 -24.52
C MET A 90 5.48 -8.84 -24.49
N LEU A 91 5.83 -9.62 -23.48
CA LEU A 91 5.36 -11.00 -23.31
C LEU A 91 3.85 -11.05 -23.12
N LEU A 92 3.33 -10.19 -22.24
CA LEU A 92 1.90 -10.13 -21.91
C LEU A 92 1.05 -9.63 -23.08
N TYR A 93 1.61 -8.77 -23.94
CA TYR A 93 0.89 -8.24 -25.11
C TYR A 93 0.38 -9.35 -26.04
N THR A 94 1.12 -10.46 -26.18
CA THR A 94 0.75 -11.59 -27.03
C THR A 94 0.31 -12.83 -26.25
N HIS A 95 0.12 -12.71 -24.93
CA HIS A 95 -0.19 -13.86 -24.09
C HIS A 95 -1.66 -14.28 -24.23
N PRO A 96 -1.96 -15.60 -24.43
CA PRO A 96 -3.32 -16.10 -24.62
C PRO A 96 -4.32 -15.74 -23.52
N VAL A 97 -3.85 -15.60 -22.28
CA VAL A 97 -4.66 -15.12 -21.16
C VAL A 97 -5.28 -13.76 -21.46
N ASN A 98 -4.55 -12.84 -22.09
CA ASN A 98 -5.11 -11.53 -22.42
C ASN A 98 -6.14 -11.59 -23.54
N ASP A 99 -5.97 -12.52 -24.50
CA ASP A 99 -6.99 -12.78 -25.51
C ASP A 99 -8.28 -13.31 -24.88
N ALA A 100 -8.15 -14.28 -23.95
CA ALA A 100 -9.28 -14.83 -23.22
C ALA A 100 -9.99 -13.77 -22.37
N ARG A 101 -9.21 -12.88 -21.71
CA ARG A 101 -9.74 -11.74 -20.93
C ARG A 101 -10.47 -10.74 -21.80
N ALA A 102 -9.88 -10.39 -22.95
CA ALA A 102 -10.51 -9.49 -23.92
C ALA A 102 -11.84 -10.04 -24.44
N ALA A 103 -11.93 -11.35 -24.70
CA ALA A 103 -13.18 -12.02 -25.10
C ALA A 103 -14.27 -11.94 -24.02
N GLN A 104 -13.89 -11.78 -22.74
CA GLN A 104 -14.79 -11.59 -21.59
C GLN A 104 -15.06 -10.12 -21.25
N GLY A 105 -14.48 -9.17 -22.00
CA GLY A 105 -14.57 -7.73 -21.70
C GLY A 105 -13.76 -7.29 -20.49
N LEU A 106 -12.81 -8.12 -20.03
CA LEU A 106 -11.94 -7.82 -18.89
C LEU A 106 -10.70 -7.06 -19.34
N PRO A 107 -10.14 -6.18 -18.49
CA PRO A 107 -8.90 -5.47 -18.79
C PRO A 107 -7.71 -6.42 -18.95
N ALA A 108 -6.81 -6.12 -19.89
CA ALA A 108 -5.59 -6.88 -20.07
C ALA A 108 -4.62 -6.67 -18.88
N VAL A 109 -3.90 -7.72 -18.50
CA VAL A 109 -2.75 -7.61 -17.61
C VAL A 109 -1.54 -7.27 -18.47
N ASN A 110 -0.92 -6.11 -18.23
CA ASN A 110 0.16 -5.62 -19.10
C ASN A 110 1.49 -5.39 -18.38
N SER A 111 1.52 -5.35 -17.04
CA SER A 111 2.74 -5.12 -16.27
C SER A 111 2.56 -5.56 -14.82
N PHE A 112 3.56 -5.29 -13.99
CA PHE A 112 3.54 -5.49 -12.55
C PHE A 112 4.08 -4.25 -11.83
N TRP A 113 3.74 -4.11 -10.55
CA TRP A 113 4.27 -3.08 -9.68
C TRP A 113 4.95 -3.69 -8.46
N VAL A 114 6.15 -3.21 -8.13
CA VAL A 114 6.89 -3.63 -6.94
C VAL A 114 6.61 -2.65 -5.80
N SER A 115 6.18 -3.18 -4.66
CA SER A 115 5.97 -2.40 -3.44
C SER A 115 6.46 -3.16 -2.21
N GLY A 116 6.81 -2.45 -1.14
CA GLY A 116 7.27 -3.07 0.10
C GLY A 116 8.63 -3.78 -0.03
N ALA A 117 9.48 -3.33 -0.96
CA ALA A 117 10.83 -3.86 -1.13
C ALA A 117 11.72 -3.50 0.08
N GLY A 118 12.72 -4.33 0.35
CA GLY A 118 13.69 -4.14 1.41
C GLY A 118 14.32 -5.44 1.88
N ALA A 119 15.34 -5.32 2.72
CA ALA A 119 15.97 -6.47 3.37
C ALA A 119 15.35 -6.70 4.76
N LEU A 120 15.05 -7.93 5.06
CA LEU A 120 14.68 -8.31 6.44
C LEU A 120 15.93 -8.24 7.34
N PRO A 121 15.80 -7.71 8.57
CA PRO A 121 16.89 -7.75 9.53
C PRO A 121 17.21 -9.22 9.89
N PRO A 122 18.47 -9.53 10.30
CA PRO A 122 18.89 -10.88 10.66
C PRO A 122 18.03 -11.51 11.76
N THR A 123 17.50 -10.68 12.64
CA THR A 123 16.55 -11.08 13.68
C THR A 123 15.29 -10.24 13.51
N VAL A 124 14.20 -10.87 13.12
CA VAL A 124 12.91 -10.22 13.09
C VAL A 124 12.37 -10.22 14.52
N PRO A 125 12.19 -9.06 15.18
CA PRO A 125 11.59 -9.04 16.50
C PRO A 125 10.15 -9.56 16.40
N GLU A 126 9.72 -10.33 17.39
CA GLU A 126 8.33 -10.77 17.51
C GLU A 126 7.48 -9.54 17.86
N ILE A 127 7.03 -8.85 16.82
CA ILE A 127 6.19 -7.65 16.95
C ILE A 127 4.76 -8.10 16.71
N SER A 128 3.89 -7.87 17.68
CA SER A 128 2.45 -7.99 17.46
C SER A 128 2.05 -7.00 16.35
N ALA A 129 1.42 -7.52 15.30
CA ALA A 129 0.96 -6.68 14.21
C ALA A 129 -0.02 -5.63 14.74
N PRO A 130 0.14 -4.34 14.37
CA PRO A 130 -0.80 -3.31 14.76
C PRO A 130 -2.19 -3.61 14.17
N ALA A 131 -3.24 -3.26 14.89
CA ALA A 131 -4.58 -3.31 14.35
C ALA A 131 -4.72 -2.23 13.26
N LEU A 132 -4.88 -2.66 12.01
CA LEU A 132 -5.08 -1.76 10.87
C LEU A 132 -6.58 -1.55 10.65
N ASP A 133 -6.99 -0.30 10.53
CA ASP A 133 -8.31 0.07 10.06
C ASP A 133 -8.19 0.71 8.67
N LEU A 134 -8.75 0.04 7.67
CA LEU A 134 -8.67 0.42 6.27
C LEU A 134 -10.00 1.01 5.74
N SER A 135 -10.94 1.29 6.62
CA SER A 135 -12.29 1.77 6.25
C SER A 135 -12.29 3.08 5.45
N LEU A 136 -11.27 3.93 5.64
CA LEU A 136 -11.11 5.19 4.88
C LEU A 136 -10.44 4.99 3.53
N ARG A 137 -9.69 3.90 3.35
CA ARG A 137 -8.77 3.71 2.22
C ARG A 137 -9.51 3.63 0.88
N GLU A 138 -10.50 2.78 0.80
CA GLU A 138 -11.18 2.50 -0.48
C GLU A 138 -11.91 3.74 -1.02
N SER A 139 -12.64 4.43 -0.16
CA SER A 139 -13.33 5.66 -0.53
C SER A 139 -12.37 6.78 -0.92
N ALA A 140 -11.22 6.89 -0.24
CA ALA A 140 -10.18 7.87 -0.58
C ALA A 140 -9.56 7.56 -1.96
N LEU A 141 -9.21 6.30 -2.25
CA LEU A 141 -8.64 5.88 -3.53
C LEU A 141 -9.60 6.09 -4.71
N ARG A 142 -10.90 5.92 -4.47
CA ARG A 142 -11.96 6.18 -5.45
C ARG A 142 -12.40 7.64 -5.51
N GLN A 143 -11.86 8.50 -4.66
CA GLN A 143 -12.27 9.91 -4.52
C GLN A 143 -13.78 10.07 -4.19
N ASP A 144 -14.36 9.07 -3.54
CA ASP A 144 -15.74 9.13 -3.03
C ASP A 144 -15.74 9.80 -1.66
N TRP A 145 -15.78 11.13 -1.68
CA TRP A 145 -15.71 11.96 -0.47
C TRP A 145 -16.95 11.84 0.42
N ALA A 146 -18.09 11.43 -0.14
CA ALA A 146 -19.32 11.21 0.64
C ALA A 146 -19.19 9.91 1.47
N ALA A 147 -18.77 8.81 0.84
CA ALA A 147 -18.49 7.56 1.54
C ALA A 147 -17.33 7.73 2.54
N TRP A 148 -16.31 8.51 2.20
CA TRP A 148 -15.19 8.83 3.08
C TRP A 148 -15.63 9.58 4.35
N ALA A 149 -16.51 10.57 4.22
CA ALA A 149 -17.06 11.29 5.36
C ALA A 149 -17.92 10.39 6.27
N GLN A 150 -18.70 9.47 5.70
CA GLN A 150 -19.46 8.48 6.45
C GLN A 150 -18.54 7.51 7.21
N ALA A 151 -17.48 7.02 6.56
CA ALA A 151 -16.50 6.15 7.19
C ALA A 151 -15.79 6.84 8.37
N TRP A 152 -15.48 8.14 8.26
CA TRP A 152 -14.97 8.93 9.38
C TRP A 152 -15.93 9.01 10.55
N GLN A 153 -17.22 9.27 10.31
CA GLN A 153 -18.24 9.31 11.37
C GLN A 153 -18.34 7.96 12.09
N GLN A 154 -18.28 6.86 11.32
CA GLN A 154 -18.32 5.52 11.88
C GLN A 154 -17.06 5.19 12.70
N LEU A 155 -15.88 5.57 12.21
CA LEU A 155 -14.62 5.42 12.94
C LEU A 155 -14.63 6.19 14.26
N ASP A 156 -15.09 7.43 14.25
CA ASP A 156 -15.19 8.26 15.45
C ASP A 156 -16.14 7.62 16.47
N ALA A 157 -17.32 7.21 16.03
CA ALA A 157 -18.32 6.59 16.89
C ALA A 157 -17.91 5.21 17.45
N THR A 158 -16.98 4.51 16.82
CA THR A 158 -16.57 3.16 17.22
C THR A 158 -15.15 3.13 17.77
N ARG A 159 -14.15 3.25 16.91
CA ARG A 159 -12.73 3.18 17.29
C ARG A 159 -12.32 4.37 18.15
N GLY A 160 -12.75 5.58 17.79
CA GLY A 160 -12.51 6.80 18.57
C GLY A 160 -13.06 6.68 19.97
N ALA A 161 -14.33 6.29 20.09
CA ALA A 161 -14.98 6.06 21.38
C ALA A 161 -14.27 4.99 22.21
N ALA A 162 -13.84 3.88 21.60
CA ALA A 162 -13.10 2.81 22.30
C ALA A 162 -11.74 3.28 22.82
N LEU A 163 -10.99 4.08 22.01
CA LEU A 163 -9.70 4.66 22.43
C LEU A 163 -9.87 5.64 23.59
N LEU A 164 -10.91 6.48 23.56
CA LEU A 164 -11.23 7.40 24.66
C LEU A 164 -11.58 6.63 25.94
N ALA A 165 -12.41 5.61 25.85
CA ALA A 165 -12.76 4.79 26.99
C ALA A 165 -11.55 4.05 27.59
N ALA A 166 -10.64 3.55 26.77
CA ALA A 166 -9.38 2.96 27.22
C ALA A 166 -8.48 3.98 27.94
N GLN A 167 -8.38 5.20 27.41
CA GLN A 167 -7.65 6.30 28.02
C GLN A 167 -8.26 6.70 29.39
N GLU A 168 -9.58 6.72 29.52
CA GLU A 168 -10.27 7.02 30.77
C GLU A 168 -10.01 5.95 31.84
N ARG A 169 -9.86 4.68 31.44
CA ARG A 169 -9.44 3.58 32.33
C ARG A 169 -7.96 3.60 32.70
N GLY A 170 -7.19 4.54 32.13
CA GLY A 170 -5.75 4.63 32.36
C GLY A 170 -4.91 3.60 31.56
N GLU A 171 -5.51 2.96 30.57
CA GLU A 171 -4.81 2.03 29.69
C GLU A 171 -3.91 2.78 28.71
N PRO A 172 -2.74 2.22 28.34
CA PRO A 172 -1.88 2.82 27.31
C PRO A 172 -2.56 2.74 25.95
N VAL A 173 -2.71 3.89 25.30
CA VAL A 173 -3.31 4.00 23.97
C VAL A 173 -2.28 4.52 23.00
N ARG A 174 -2.19 3.88 21.82
CA ARG A 174 -1.36 4.35 20.69
C ARG A 174 -2.24 4.41 19.45
N LEU A 175 -2.26 5.57 18.80
CA LEU A 175 -2.95 5.82 17.55
C LEU A 175 -1.95 6.35 16.52
N THR A 176 -1.83 5.67 15.39
CA THR A 176 -1.05 6.15 14.25
C THR A 176 -2.01 6.53 13.12
N LEU A 177 -1.94 7.78 12.69
CA LEU A 177 -2.63 8.28 11.52
C LEU A 177 -1.65 8.32 10.36
N CYS A 178 -2.04 7.70 9.25
CA CYS A 178 -1.25 7.67 8.01
C CYS A 178 -1.94 8.55 6.97
N GLY A 179 -1.21 9.53 6.46
CA GLY A 179 -1.63 10.35 5.32
C GLY A 179 -0.90 9.95 4.05
N GLU A 180 -1.00 10.80 3.04
CA GLU A 180 -0.39 10.54 1.73
C GLU A 180 1.14 10.56 1.76
N ARG A 181 1.73 11.46 2.56
CA ARG A 181 3.19 11.72 2.55
C ARG A 181 3.87 11.41 3.85
N ALA A 182 3.12 11.38 4.94
CA ALA A 182 3.65 11.23 6.28
C ALA A 182 2.71 10.41 7.16
N TRP A 183 3.20 10.05 8.32
CA TRP A 183 2.43 9.42 9.38
C TRP A 183 2.75 10.09 10.72
N GLN A 184 1.80 10.08 11.63
CA GLN A 184 1.98 10.62 12.96
C GLN A 184 1.40 9.66 14.00
N THR A 185 2.20 9.35 15.02
CA THR A 185 1.78 8.52 16.15
C THR A 185 1.47 9.41 17.36
N PHE A 186 0.33 9.14 17.96
CA PHE A 186 -0.12 9.72 19.20
C PHE A 186 -0.11 8.63 20.28
N GLU A 187 0.45 8.94 21.43
CA GLU A 187 0.48 8.02 22.58
C GLU A 187 -0.12 8.70 23.80
N SER A 188 -0.90 7.94 24.57
CA SER A 188 -1.35 8.42 25.88
C SER A 188 -0.16 8.51 26.82
N ALA A 189 0.06 9.68 27.40
CA ALA A 189 1.07 9.88 28.44
C ALA A 189 0.40 10.25 29.77
N PRO A 190 0.92 9.77 30.91
CA PRO A 190 0.45 10.22 32.22
C PRO A 190 0.72 11.73 32.33
N ARG A 191 -0.35 12.51 32.41
CA ARG A 191 -0.24 13.97 32.56
C ARG A 191 0.11 14.30 34.00
N SER A 192 1.23 15.00 34.21
CA SER A 192 1.53 15.62 35.47
C SER A 192 0.51 16.72 35.79
N LEU A 193 0.33 17.04 37.08
CA LEU A 193 -0.59 18.11 37.51
C LEU A 193 -0.29 19.46 36.83
N LEU A 194 0.97 19.76 36.58
CA LEU A 194 1.44 20.98 35.87
C LEU A 194 1.01 20.95 34.38
N GLN A 195 1.06 19.78 33.72
CA GLN A 195 0.61 19.63 32.33
C GLN A 195 -0.92 19.69 32.20
N ARG A 196 -1.69 19.35 33.25
CA ARG A 196 -3.14 19.55 33.27
C ARG A 196 -3.50 21.03 33.31
N VAL A 197 -2.73 21.84 34.03
CA VAL A 197 -2.94 23.28 34.12
C VAL A 197 -2.46 24.01 32.85
N SER A 198 -1.31 23.62 32.28
CA SER A 198 -0.78 24.22 31.05
C SER A 198 -1.62 23.87 29.80
N GLY A 199 -2.31 22.72 29.80
CA GLY A 199 -3.24 22.32 28.73
C GLY A 199 -4.45 23.26 28.60
N PHE A 200 -4.74 24.05 29.63
CA PHE A 200 -5.77 25.10 29.56
C PHE A 200 -5.33 26.34 28.75
N PHE A 201 -4.02 26.55 28.55
CA PHE A 201 -3.48 27.77 27.97
C PHE A 201 -2.86 27.63 26.56
N GLY A 202 -2.99 26.51 25.89
CA GLY A 202 -2.51 26.41 24.51
C GLY A 202 -2.25 25.01 23.99
N THR A 203 -3.29 24.31 23.58
CA THR A 203 -3.14 23.18 22.68
C THR A 203 -3.20 23.67 21.24
N ARG A 204 -2.17 23.36 20.42
CA ARG A 204 -2.27 23.55 18.98
C ARG A 204 -3.47 22.77 18.48
N PRO A 205 -4.37 23.37 17.68
CA PRO A 205 -5.54 22.66 17.18
C PRO A 205 -5.09 21.42 16.41
N ALA A 206 -5.81 20.31 16.58
CA ALA A 206 -5.50 19.03 15.94
C ALA A 206 -5.46 19.16 14.40
N SER A 207 -6.26 20.06 13.82
CA SER A 207 -6.27 20.37 12.39
C SER A 207 -4.88 20.74 11.85
N MET A 208 -4.10 21.58 12.56
CA MET A 208 -2.74 21.95 12.11
C MET A 208 -1.75 20.76 12.07
N ARG A 209 -2.04 19.69 12.81
CA ARG A 209 -1.22 18.48 12.77
C ARG A 209 -1.64 17.54 11.67
N LEU A 210 -2.93 17.50 11.37
CA LEU A 210 -3.49 16.67 10.29
C LEU A 210 -3.12 17.20 8.90
N GLU A 211 -2.93 18.52 8.77
CA GLU A 211 -2.47 19.14 7.51
C GLU A 211 -1.04 18.76 7.11
N GLN A 212 -0.28 18.14 8.02
CA GLN A 212 1.10 17.69 7.78
C GLN A 212 1.19 16.21 7.39
N LEU A 213 0.08 15.50 7.34
CA LEU A 213 -0.01 14.10 6.92
C LEU A 213 -0.16 13.98 5.40
#